data_5d13bc12a0ac6d71435c2cf1f14a9067
#
_entry.id   5d13bc12a0ac6d71435c2cf1f14a9067
#
_cell.length_a   1.000
_cell.length_b   1.000
_cell.length_c   1.000
_cell.angle_alpha   90.00
_cell.angle_beta   90.00
_cell.angle_gamma   90.00
#
_symmetry.space_group_name_H-M   'P 1'
#
loop_
_entity.id
_entity.type
_entity.pdbx_description
1 polymer ?
#
loop_
_entity_poly.entity_id
_entity_poly.type
_entity_poly.pdbx_seq_one_letter_code
_entity_poly.pdbx_strand_id
1 'polypeptide(L)'
;MARRPKRAEHDNHERWMVSYADFITLLFAFFVVMYGISSVNEGKYRVFSVSVNQAFGANGKAGEGSGIKLTEDEIFFKSLVDRRNARLAEKQRKQNERMQNLAQTLNAAMATFVKSGQMNVSQNGRGVELEINASALFNQGEADIQPEAKKTLADAAKVLADNDFAIEVEGHTDNMPISTNRFPSNWELSSARASSVVRLFIDQGIIAKRLKAVGEADNQPVVPNDTPENRARNRRVTITVLSPEPEAEPAIPQSPDQQ
;
A
#
# COMPACT_ATOMS: atom_id res chain seq x y z
N MET A 1 59.33 -37.46 58.76
CA MET A 1 58.65 -36.24 58.36
C MET A 1 58.16 -36.47 56.88
N ALA A 2 56.87 -36.77 56.67
CA ALA A 2 56.29 -37.05 55.39
C ALA A 2 55.81 -35.72 54.72
N ARG A 3 56.36 -35.40 53.54
CA ARG A 3 55.97 -34.27 52.71
C ARG A 3 54.58 -34.56 52.10
N ARG A 4 53.56 -33.71 52.41
CA ARG A 4 52.26 -33.72 51.74
C ARG A 4 52.43 -33.35 50.26
N PRO A 5 51.79 -34.05 49.33
CA PRO A 5 51.81 -33.69 47.93
C PRO A 5 51.01 -32.41 47.71
N LYS A 6 51.56 -31.46 46.95
CA LYS A 6 50.85 -30.25 46.46
C LYS A 6 49.74 -30.68 45.48
N ARG A 7 48.54 -30.31 45.83
CA ARG A 7 47.36 -30.44 44.94
C ARG A 7 47.59 -29.60 43.69
N ALA A 8 47.57 -30.22 42.50
CA ALA A 8 47.66 -29.50 41.27
C ALA A 8 46.43 -28.58 41.13
N GLU A 9 46.65 -27.28 41.01
CA GLU A 9 45.60 -26.34 40.62
C GLU A 9 45.21 -26.68 39.20
N HIS A 10 43.94 -27.07 38.99
CA HIS A 10 43.33 -27.14 37.70
C HIS A 10 43.20 -25.70 37.15
N ASP A 11 44.05 -25.33 36.21
CA ASP A 11 43.88 -24.14 35.41
C ASP A 11 42.54 -24.25 34.64
N ASN A 12 41.56 -23.51 35.07
CA ASN A 12 40.25 -23.41 34.40
C ASN A 12 40.42 -22.61 33.11
N HIS A 13 40.77 -23.30 32.05
CA HIS A 13 40.88 -22.72 30.69
C HIS A 13 39.55 -22.15 30.14
N GLU A 14 38.44 -22.31 30.86
CA GLU A 14 37.10 -21.90 30.42
C GLU A 14 36.67 -20.53 30.97
N ARG A 15 37.53 -19.84 31.72
CA ARG A 15 37.20 -18.53 32.31
C ARG A 15 36.84 -17.46 31.25
N TRP A 16 37.43 -17.55 30.07
CA TRP A 16 37.13 -16.67 28.95
C TRP A 16 35.69 -16.86 28.40
N MET A 17 35.15 -18.08 28.52
CA MET A 17 33.80 -18.42 28.05
C MET A 17 32.74 -17.71 28.91
N VAL A 18 32.98 -17.55 30.22
CA VAL A 18 32.09 -16.80 31.12
C VAL A 18 32.05 -15.32 30.71
N SER A 19 33.22 -14.71 30.44
CA SER A 19 33.31 -13.32 30.02
C SER A 19 32.69 -13.12 28.63
N TYR A 20 32.84 -14.10 27.72
CA TYR A 20 32.20 -14.07 26.42
C TYR A 20 30.67 -14.20 26.53
N ALA A 21 30.18 -15.11 27.39
CA ALA A 21 28.74 -15.27 27.62
C ALA A 21 28.11 -13.99 28.22
N ASP A 22 28.79 -13.34 29.15
CA ASP A 22 28.35 -12.07 29.74
C ASP A 22 28.27 -10.96 28.67
N PHE A 23 29.31 -10.84 27.84
CA PHE A 23 29.30 -9.88 26.73
C PHE A 23 28.15 -10.12 25.78
N ILE A 24 27.89 -11.37 25.38
CA ILE A 24 26.79 -11.71 24.45
C ILE A 24 25.43 -11.44 25.10
N THR A 25 25.26 -11.73 26.39
CA THR A 25 23.98 -11.45 27.09
C THR A 25 23.71 -9.96 27.22
N LEU A 26 24.73 -9.15 27.50
CA LEU A 26 24.62 -7.70 27.54
C LEU A 26 24.33 -7.11 26.14
N LEU A 27 25.00 -7.61 25.12
CA LEU A 27 24.75 -7.23 23.73
C LEU A 27 23.31 -7.56 23.31
N PHE A 28 22.85 -8.78 23.64
CA PHE A 28 21.48 -9.18 23.38
C PHE A 28 20.46 -8.29 24.11
N ALA A 29 20.67 -8.02 25.40
CA ALA A 29 19.83 -7.12 26.18
C ALA A 29 19.78 -5.72 25.56
N PHE A 30 20.93 -5.20 25.11
CA PHE A 30 21.01 -3.92 24.42
C PHE A 30 20.16 -3.91 23.13
N PHE A 31 20.27 -4.94 22.29
CA PHE A 31 19.48 -5.03 21.07
C PHE A 31 17.98 -5.20 21.35
N VAL A 32 17.59 -5.94 22.38
CA VAL A 32 16.18 -6.08 22.80
C VAL A 32 15.61 -4.72 23.25
N VAL A 33 16.37 -3.96 24.02
CA VAL A 33 15.96 -2.61 24.44
C VAL A 33 15.88 -1.67 23.23
N MET A 34 16.88 -1.68 22.35
CA MET A 34 16.88 -0.87 21.13
C MET A 34 15.72 -1.25 20.18
N TYR A 35 15.42 -2.54 20.06
CA TYR A 35 14.26 -3.02 19.30
C TYR A 35 12.95 -2.55 19.93
N GLY A 36 12.84 -2.64 21.27
CA GLY A 36 11.67 -2.14 22.01
C GLY A 36 11.43 -0.64 21.82
N ILE A 37 12.50 0.15 21.80
CA ILE A 37 12.43 1.60 21.56
C ILE A 37 12.17 1.90 20.08
N SER A 38 12.76 1.14 19.14
CA SER A 38 12.56 1.30 17.70
C SER A 38 11.13 1.01 17.27
N SER A 39 10.40 0.17 18.00
CA SER A 39 8.99 -0.12 17.73
C SER A 39 8.02 0.87 18.40
N VAL A 40 8.52 1.97 18.99
CA VAL A 40 7.65 3.03 19.51
C VAL A 40 6.91 3.65 18.34
N ASN A 41 5.66 3.24 18.21
CA ASN A 41 4.74 3.72 17.17
C ASN A 41 4.56 5.23 17.37
N GLU A 42 5.04 6.05 16.44
CA GLU A 42 4.90 7.52 16.47
C GLU A 42 3.45 7.96 16.74
N GLY A 43 2.46 7.17 16.30
CA GLY A 43 1.06 7.40 16.59
C GLY A 43 0.72 7.32 18.09
N LYS A 44 1.29 6.38 18.83
CA LYS A 44 1.08 6.27 20.28
C LYS A 44 1.78 7.38 21.05
N TYR A 45 2.98 7.77 20.58
CA TYR A 45 3.70 8.91 21.17
C TYR A 45 2.96 10.23 20.93
N ARG A 46 2.35 10.39 19.76
CA ARG A 46 1.50 11.54 19.42
C ARG A 46 0.25 11.61 20.29
N VAL A 47 -0.45 10.49 20.46
CA VAL A 47 -1.64 10.41 21.33
C VAL A 47 -1.24 10.68 22.78
N PHE A 48 -0.14 10.12 23.26
CA PHE A 48 0.38 10.38 24.61
C PHE A 48 0.76 11.85 24.79
N SER A 49 1.50 12.44 23.85
CA SER A 49 1.90 13.86 23.90
C SER A 49 0.68 14.80 23.87
N VAL A 50 -0.32 14.49 23.04
CA VAL A 50 -1.58 15.27 23.01
C VAL A 50 -2.36 15.10 24.30
N SER A 51 -2.44 13.88 24.86
CA SER A 51 -3.13 13.60 26.11
C SER A 51 -2.47 14.28 27.32
N VAL A 52 -1.13 14.29 27.34
CA VAL A 52 -0.36 15.02 28.36
C VAL A 52 -0.56 16.53 28.24
N ASN A 53 -0.48 17.08 27.03
CA ASN A 53 -0.77 18.50 26.80
C ASN A 53 -2.23 18.87 27.11
N GLN A 54 -3.19 17.99 26.86
CA GLN A 54 -4.59 18.20 27.20
C GLN A 54 -4.84 18.08 28.73
N ALA A 55 -4.16 17.15 29.38
CA ALA A 55 -4.26 16.98 30.84
C ALA A 55 -3.58 18.11 31.64
N PHE A 56 -2.49 18.66 31.10
CA PHE A 56 -1.67 19.66 31.79
C PHE A 56 -1.70 21.06 31.16
N GLY A 57 -2.35 21.26 30.00
CA GLY A 57 -2.25 22.50 29.22
C GLY A 57 -3.54 23.17 28.76
N ALA A 58 -4.71 22.56 28.89
CA ALA A 58 -5.88 23.06 28.16
C ALA A 58 -7.15 23.37 28.98
N ASN A 59 -7.08 23.56 30.29
CA ASN A 59 -8.19 24.20 30.99
C ASN A 59 -7.64 25.25 31.96
N GLY A 60 -7.22 26.37 31.37
CA GLY A 60 -6.81 27.54 32.12
C GLY A 60 -7.99 28.17 32.82
N LYS A 61 -8.01 27.99 34.14
CA LYS A 61 -8.22 29.05 35.12
C LYS A 61 -7.57 28.57 36.39
N ALA A 62 -6.63 29.40 36.84
CA ALA A 62 -5.97 29.37 38.14
C ALA A 62 -4.81 28.37 38.33
N GLY A 63 -3.64 28.89 38.39
CA GLY A 63 -2.44 28.23 38.90
C GLY A 63 -1.18 28.74 38.19
N GLU A 64 -0.66 29.89 38.61
CA GLU A 64 0.73 30.27 38.41
C GLU A 64 1.62 29.13 38.94
N GLY A 65 2.28 28.41 38.04
CA GLY A 65 3.31 27.46 38.45
C GLY A 65 3.32 26.17 37.65
N SER A 66 4.05 26.16 36.59
CA SER A 66 4.62 25.07 35.81
C SER A 66 4.25 25.10 34.34
N GLY A 67 4.20 26.28 33.74
CA GLY A 67 4.31 26.39 32.27
C GLY A 67 5.74 26.00 31.91
N ILE A 68 5.91 24.81 31.30
CA ILE A 68 7.11 24.55 30.50
C ILE A 68 7.10 25.63 29.42
N LYS A 69 7.86 26.70 29.63
CA LYS A 69 8.07 27.72 28.61
C LYS A 69 8.90 27.04 27.54
N LEU A 70 8.23 26.68 26.43
CA LEU A 70 8.93 26.26 25.22
C LEU A 70 9.94 27.36 24.88
N THR A 71 11.15 26.98 24.61
CA THR A 71 12.17 27.92 24.13
C THR A 71 11.74 28.50 22.77
N GLU A 72 12.24 29.67 22.40
CA GLU A 72 11.90 30.27 21.10
C GLU A 72 12.22 29.31 19.95
N ASP A 73 13.28 28.54 20.07
CA ASP A 73 13.68 27.52 19.10
C ASP A 73 12.65 26.38 19.00
N GLU A 74 12.13 25.89 20.14
CA GLU A 74 11.10 24.85 20.16
C GLU A 74 9.77 25.34 19.54
N ILE A 75 9.40 26.59 19.78
CA ILE A 75 8.22 27.22 19.16
C ILE A 75 8.42 27.34 17.65
N PHE A 76 9.62 27.74 17.22
CA PHE A 76 9.99 27.82 15.81
C PHE A 76 9.92 26.46 15.12
N PHE A 77 10.57 25.43 15.68
CA PHE A 77 10.51 24.06 15.15
C PHE A 77 9.08 23.51 15.09
N LYS A 78 8.28 23.72 16.14
CA LYS A 78 6.88 23.33 16.15
C LYS A 78 6.10 24.01 15.02
N SER A 79 6.31 25.30 14.80
CA SER A 79 5.64 26.02 13.71
C SER A 79 6.02 25.50 12.33
N LEU A 80 7.26 25.06 12.13
CA LEU A 80 7.74 24.45 10.89
C LEU A 80 7.09 23.09 10.65
N VAL A 81 7.03 22.25 11.70
CA VAL A 81 6.38 20.94 11.65
C VAL A 81 4.88 21.09 11.38
N ASP A 82 4.20 22.01 12.06
CA ASP A 82 2.77 22.25 11.87
C ASP A 82 2.46 22.75 10.44
N ARG A 83 3.26 23.67 9.90
CA ARG A 83 3.14 24.14 8.51
C ARG A 83 3.38 23.00 7.50
N ARG A 84 4.37 22.14 7.76
CA ARG A 84 4.64 20.97 6.93
C ARG A 84 3.47 20.00 6.94
N ASN A 85 2.97 19.65 8.14
CA ASN A 85 1.85 18.74 8.31
C ASN A 85 0.57 19.29 7.66
N ALA A 86 0.31 20.60 7.78
CA ALA A 86 -0.81 21.26 7.13
C ALA A 86 -0.72 21.17 5.59
N ARG A 87 0.49 21.39 5.01
CA ARG A 87 0.71 21.23 3.56
C ARG A 87 0.51 19.80 3.08
N LEU A 88 1.01 18.83 3.84
CA LEU A 88 0.82 17.40 3.53
C LEU A 88 -0.66 17.01 3.60
N ALA A 89 -1.37 17.44 4.64
CA ALA A 89 -2.79 17.18 4.79
C ALA A 89 -3.62 17.83 3.66
N GLU A 90 -3.27 19.05 3.24
CA GLU A 90 -3.92 19.72 2.11
C GLU A 90 -3.64 18.99 0.79
N LYS A 91 -2.39 18.57 0.55
CA LYS A 91 -2.00 17.79 -0.63
C LYS A 91 -2.79 16.48 -0.70
N GLN A 92 -2.88 15.76 0.43
CA GLN A 92 -3.64 14.52 0.54
C GLN A 92 -5.15 14.75 0.30
N ARG A 93 -5.72 15.81 0.86
CA ARG A 93 -7.14 16.16 0.64
C ARG A 93 -7.41 16.42 -0.83
N LYS A 94 -6.61 17.27 -1.49
CA LYS A 94 -6.75 17.55 -2.93
C LYS A 94 -6.62 16.29 -3.78
N GLN A 95 -5.73 15.38 -3.40
CA GLN A 95 -5.55 14.11 -4.09
C GLN A 95 -6.77 13.21 -3.93
N ASN A 96 -7.33 13.10 -2.72
CA ASN A 96 -8.56 12.35 -2.47
C ASN A 96 -9.75 12.94 -3.23
N GLU A 97 -9.88 14.27 -3.26
CA GLU A 97 -10.91 14.96 -4.06
C GLU A 97 -10.77 14.65 -5.56
N ARG A 98 -9.54 14.68 -6.11
CA ARG A 98 -9.28 14.29 -7.51
C ARG A 98 -9.68 12.84 -7.79
N MET A 99 -9.37 11.91 -6.88
CA MET A 99 -9.75 10.50 -6.99
C MET A 99 -11.26 10.29 -6.92
N GLN A 100 -11.95 10.98 -6.03
CA GLN A 100 -13.42 10.93 -5.93
C GLN A 100 -14.08 11.47 -7.20
N ASN A 101 -13.63 12.61 -7.72
CA ASN A 101 -14.13 13.18 -8.96
C ASN A 101 -13.89 12.23 -10.15
N LEU A 102 -12.71 11.59 -10.20
CA LEU A 102 -12.39 10.61 -11.22
C LEU A 102 -13.33 9.39 -11.15
N ALA A 103 -13.58 8.85 -9.95
CA ALA A 103 -14.49 7.73 -9.74
C ALA A 103 -15.92 8.06 -10.20
N GLN A 104 -16.41 9.28 -9.89
CA GLN A 104 -17.73 9.74 -10.35
C GLN A 104 -17.79 9.89 -11.87
N THR A 105 -16.75 10.46 -12.48
CA THR A 105 -16.70 10.66 -13.94
C THR A 105 -16.61 9.32 -14.66
N LEU A 106 -15.80 8.37 -14.18
CA LEU A 106 -15.72 7.01 -14.72
C LEU A 106 -17.05 6.27 -14.57
N ASN A 107 -17.71 6.38 -13.44
CA ASN A 107 -19.03 5.77 -13.23
C ASN A 107 -20.06 6.33 -14.23
N ALA A 108 -20.03 7.63 -14.49
CA ALA A 108 -20.90 8.26 -15.51
C ALA A 108 -20.54 7.81 -16.93
N ALA A 109 -19.27 7.78 -17.30
CA ALA A 109 -18.81 7.35 -18.63
C ALA A 109 -19.14 5.87 -18.91
N MET A 110 -19.12 5.04 -17.86
CA MET A 110 -19.37 3.59 -17.94
C MET A 110 -20.80 3.21 -17.49
N ALA A 111 -21.72 4.15 -17.42
CA ALA A 111 -23.08 3.95 -16.89
C ALA A 111 -23.85 2.80 -17.54
N THR A 112 -23.59 2.48 -18.81
CA THR A 112 -24.20 1.35 -19.52
C THR A 112 -23.82 0.02 -18.86
N PHE A 113 -22.55 -0.20 -18.55
CA PHE A 113 -22.07 -1.43 -17.90
C PHE A 113 -22.47 -1.49 -16.42
N VAL A 114 -22.48 -0.34 -15.73
CA VAL A 114 -22.93 -0.27 -14.34
C VAL A 114 -24.42 -0.62 -14.23
N LYS A 115 -25.26 -0.06 -15.07
CA LYS A 115 -26.73 -0.32 -15.06
C LYS A 115 -27.08 -1.77 -15.44
N SER A 116 -26.29 -2.40 -16.30
CA SER A 116 -26.48 -3.81 -16.66
C SER A 116 -25.90 -4.79 -15.61
N GLY A 117 -25.29 -4.30 -14.54
CA GLY A 117 -24.66 -5.13 -13.51
C GLY A 117 -23.39 -5.85 -13.98
N GLN A 118 -22.82 -5.43 -15.13
CA GLN A 118 -21.63 -6.02 -15.72
C GLN A 118 -20.34 -5.37 -15.20
N MET A 119 -20.45 -4.27 -14.48
CA MET A 119 -19.32 -3.53 -13.91
C MET A 119 -19.67 -2.95 -12.55
N ASN A 120 -18.67 -2.94 -11.69
CA ASN A 120 -18.68 -2.26 -10.40
C ASN A 120 -17.54 -1.24 -10.34
N VAL A 121 -17.81 -0.06 -9.79
CA VAL A 121 -16.78 0.97 -9.51
C VAL A 121 -16.69 1.13 -8.01
N SER A 122 -15.51 0.93 -7.46
CA SER A 122 -15.23 1.10 -6.05
C SER A 122 -14.01 1.99 -5.85
N GLN A 123 -13.90 2.59 -4.66
CA GLN A 123 -12.71 3.30 -4.23
C GLN A 123 -12.16 2.62 -2.98
N ASN A 124 -10.89 2.30 -3.00
CA ASN A 124 -10.19 1.66 -1.89
C ASN A 124 -8.87 2.40 -1.58
N GLY A 125 -8.07 1.85 -0.65
CA GLY A 125 -6.77 2.44 -0.29
C GLY A 125 -5.74 2.48 -1.43
N ARG A 126 -5.89 1.62 -2.46
CA ARG A 126 -5.02 1.61 -3.65
C ARG A 126 -5.42 2.69 -4.67
N GLY A 127 -6.69 3.08 -4.69
CA GLY A 127 -7.20 4.06 -5.66
C GLY A 127 -8.63 3.79 -6.09
N VAL A 128 -8.95 4.06 -7.36
CA VAL A 128 -10.25 3.77 -7.99
C VAL A 128 -10.15 2.48 -8.76
N GLU A 129 -11.03 1.54 -8.45
CA GLU A 129 -11.06 0.20 -9.02
C GLU A 129 -12.36 -0.01 -9.81
N LEU A 130 -12.20 -0.48 -11.04
CA LEU A 130 -13.27 -0.84 -11.95
C LEU A 130 -13.21 -2.34 -12.18
N GLU A 131 -14.14 -3.08 -11.63
CA GLU A 131 -14.30 -4.52 -11.90
C GLU A 131 -15.30 -4.73 -13.03
N ILE A 132 -14.88 -5.33 -14.13
CA ILE A 132 -15.71 -5.56 -15.32
C ILE A 132 -15.79 -7.07 -15.56
N ASN A 133 -17.01 -7.60 -15.69
CA ASN A 133 -17.19 -9.01 -16.03
C ASN A 133 -16.55 -9.32 -17.39
N ALA A 134 -15.73 -10.36 -17.46
CA ALA A 134 -15.03 -10.73 -18.68
C ALA A 134 -15.98 -11.05 -19.84
N SER A 135 -17.20 -11.56 -19.59
CA SER A 135 -18.20 -11.83 -20.62
C SER A 135 -18.76 -10.57 -21.29
N ALA A 136 -18.66 -9.41 -20.61
CA ALA A 136 -19.01 -8.11 -21.18
C ALA A 136 -17.96 -7.59 -22.16
N LEU A 137 -16.70 -8.06 -22.00
CA LEU A 137 -15.57 -7.58 -22.79
C LEU A 137 -15.14 -8.56 -23.90
N PHE A 138 -15.23 -9.86 -23.64
CA PHE A 138 -14.64 -10.91 -24.47
C PHE A 138 -15.62 -12.06 -24.70
N ASN A 139 -15.49 -12.74 -25.84
CA ASN A 139 -16.10 -14.05 -26.03
C ASN A 139 -15.40 -15.12 -25.15
N GLN A 140 -16.07 -16.26 -25.01
CA GLN A 140 -15.52 -17.35 -24.22
C GLN A 140 -14.21 -17.87 -24.82
N GLY A 141 -13.16 -17.95 -23.97
CA GLY A 141 -11.84 -18.42 -24.41
C GLY A 141 -11.09 -17.44 -25.33
N GLU A 142 -11.58 -16.23 -25.51
CA GLU A 142 -10.96 -15.20 -26.35
C GLU A 142 -10.42 -14.03 -25.52
N ALA A 143 -9.48 -13.29 -26.10
CA ALA A 143 -8.90 -12.07 -25.55
C ALA A 143 -9.11 -10.86 -26.48
N ASP A 144 -9.84 -11.01 -27.58
CA ASP A 144 -10.19 -9.92 -28.48
C ASP A 144 -11.42 -9.20 -27.94
N ILE A 145 -11.31 -7.89 -27.72
CA ILE A 145 -12.39 -7.08 -27.13
C ILE A 145 -13.55 -6.97 -28.14
N GLN A 146 -14.76 -7.25 -27.67
CA GLN A 146 -15.99 -7.12 -28.49
C GLN A 146 -16.20 -5.68 -28.97
N PRO A 147 -16.73 -5.45 -30.15
CA PRO A 147 -16.92 -4.11 -30.73
C PRO A 147 -17.71 -3.15 -29.85
N GLU A 148 -18.75 -3.66 -29.17
CA GLU A 148 -19.59 -2.85 -28.26
C GLU A 148 -18.82 -2.43 -27.02
N ALA A 149 -18.02 -3.33 -26.44
CA ALA A 149 -17.16 -3.04 -25.30
C ALA A 149 -16.04 -2.06 -25.64
N LYS A 150 -15.49 -2.14 -26.87
CA LYS A 150 -14.45 -1.20 -27.33
C LYS A 150 -14.91 0.25 -27.22
N LYS A 151 -16.16 0.56 -27.59
CA LYS A 151 -16.69 1.93 -27.53
C LYS A 151 -16.73 2.43 -26.08
N THR A 152 -17.28 1.64 -25.19
CA THR A 152 -17.42 2.02 -23.77
C THR A 152 -16.06 2.15 -23.08
N LEU A 153 -15.13 1.21 -23.35
CA LEU A 153 -13.75 1.31 -22.83
C LEU A 153 -13.00 2.53 -23.41
N ALA A 154 -13.26 2.89 -24.68
CA ALA A 154 -12.67 4.08 -25.28
C ALA A 154 -13.16 5.38 -24.60
N ASP A 155 -14.43 5.43 -24.19
CA ASP A 155 -14.95 6.58 -23.46
C ASP A 155 -14.34 6.68 -22.04
N ALA A 156 -14.14 5.54 -21.36
CA ALA A 156 -13.37 5.51 -20.12
C ALA A 156 -11.90 5.92 -20.32
N ALA A 157 -11.28 5.47 -21.41
CA ALA A 157 -9.90 5.82 -21.72
C ALA A 157 -9.71 7.32 -21.93
N LYS A 158 -10.66 8.02 -22.53
CA LYS A 158 -10.62 9.50 -22.68
C LYS A 158 -10.59 10.18 -21.32
N VAL A 159 -11.45 9.74 -20.39
CA VAL A 159 -11.45 10.28 -19.01
C VAL A 159 -10.11 10.01 -18.31
N LEU A 160 -9.52 8.84 -18.53
CA LEU A 160 -8.23 8.45 -17.95
C LEU A 160 -7.05 9.18 -18.62
N ALA A 161 -7.16 9.56 -19.88
CA ALA A 161 -6.10 10.27 -20.61
C ALA A 161 -5.87 11.68 -20.04
N ASP A 162 -6.93 12.35 -19.56
CA ASP A 162 -6.88 13.70 -18.97
C ASP A 162 -6.20 13.73 -17.59
N ASN A 163 -5.85 12.57 -17.05
CA ASN A 163 -5.21 12.42 -15.76
C ASN A 163 -3.80 11.86 -15.90
N ASP A 164 -2.99 11.99 -14.85
CA ASP A 164 -1.59 11.56 -14.79
C ASP A 164 -1.36 10.29 -13.94
N PHE A 165 -2.43 9.69 -13.41
CA PHE A 165 -2.34 8.51 -12.54
C PHE A 165 -1.84 7.27 -13.28
N ALA A 166 -1.09 6.42 -12.58
CA ALA A 166 -0.73 5.10 -13.08
C ALA A 166 -1.96 4.19 -13.08
N ILE A 167 -2.03 3.29 -14.07
CA ILE A 167 -3.17 2.41 -14.28
C ILE A 167 -2.64 0.97 -14.37
N GLU A 168 -3.19 0.10 -13.56
CA GLU A 168 -2.92 -1.33 -13.59
C GLU A 168 -4.17 -2.06 -14.10
N VAL A 169 -3.98 -2.93 -15.07
CA VAL A 169 -5.04 -3.75 -15.65
C VAL A 169 -4.75 -5.20 -15.33
N GLU A 170 -5.60 -5.82 -14.54
CA GLU A 170 -5.47 -7.21 -14.08
C GLU A 170 -6.53 -8.08 -14.76
N GLY A 171 -6.10 -9.20 -15.35
CA GLY A 171 -7.00 -10.20 -15.91
C GLY A 171 -7.13 -11.38 -14.95
N HIS A 172 -8.38 -11.80 -14.69
CA HIS A 172 -8.69 -12.94 -13.82
C HIS A 172 -9.53 -13.98 -14.56
N THR A 173 -9.36 -15.25 -14.20
CA THR A 173 -10.18 -16.36 -14.66
C THR A 173 -10.88 -17.04 -13.49
N ASP A 174 -11.75 -17.98 -13.80
CA ASP A 174 -12.20 -18.98 -12.83
C ASP A 174 -11.18 -20.13 -12.74
N ASN A 175 -11.47 -21.12 -11.90
CA ASN A 175 -10.63 -22.31 -11.68
C ASN A 175 -10.80 -23.40 -12.74
N MET A 176 -11.62 -23.17 -13.78
CA MET A 176 -11.75 -24.14 -14.86
C MET A 176 -10.54 -24.04 -15.79
N PRO A 177 -9.79 -25.12 -16.01
CA PRO A 177 -8.61 -25.09 -16.85
C PRO A 177 -9.00 -24.84 -18.32
N ILE A 178 -8.22 -23.99 -18.99
CA ILE A 178 -8.30 -23.83 -20.43
C ILE A 178 -7.05 -24.44 -21.09
N SER A 179 -7.23 -25.04 -22.25
CA SER A 179 -6.12 -25.49 -23.07
C SER A 179 -6.54 -25.40 -24.54
N THR A 180 -6.05 -24.36 -25.20
CA THR A 180 -6.29 -24.12 -26.64
C THR A 180 -4.95 -23.87 -27.32
N ASN A 181 -4.92 -23.93 -28.65
CA ASN A 181 -3.71 -23.59 -29.43
C ASN A 181 -3.24 -22.14 -29.19
N ARG A 182 -4.13 -21.24 -28.83
CA ARG A 182 -3.83 -19.83 -28.59
C ARG A 182 -3.46 -19.56 -27.12
N PHE A 183 -4.12 -20.25 -26.21
CA PHE A 183 -3.94 -20.08 -24.77
C PHE A 183 -3.76 -21.44 -24.09
N PRO A 184 -2.50 -21.84 -23.82
CA PRO A 184 -2.21 -23.13 -23.18
C PRO A 184 -2.77 -23.24 -21.75
N SER A 185 -2.89 -22.11 -21.03
CA SER A 185 -3.43 -22.07 -19.66
C SER A 185 -4.18 -20.78 -19.36
N ASN A 186 -4.77 -20.69 -18.16
CA ASN A 186 -5.43 -19.50 -17.64
C ASN A 186 -4.47 -18.32 -17.48
N TRP A 187 -3.17 -18.57 -17.34
CA TRP A 187 -2.15 -17.53 -17.26
C TRP A 187 -2.03 -16.74 -18.56
N GLU A 188 -1.93 -17.44 -19.70
CA GLU A 188 -1.84 -16.80 -21.02
C GLU A 188 -3.14 -16.08 -21.35
N LEU A 189 -4.30 -16.67 -21.04
CA LEU A 189 -5.60 -16.07 -21.31
C LEU A 189 -5.78 -14.77 -20.51
N SER A 190 -5.52 -14.80 -19.21
CA SER A 190 -5.68 -13.63 -18.34
C SER A 190 -4.72 -12.49 -18.71
N SER A 191 -3.46 -12.83 -18.97
CA SER A 191 -2.45 -11.86 -19.43
C SER A 191 -2.78 -11.24 -20.79
N ALA A 192 -3.27 -12.05 -21.74
CA ALA A 192 -3.67 -11.57 -23.06
C ALA A 192 -4.89 -10.63 -22.99
N ARG A 193 -5.85 -10.91 -22.10
CA ARG A 193 -7.03 -10.05 -21.86
C ARG A 193 -6.62 -8.71 -21.27
N ALA A 194 -5.78 -8.70 -20.25
CA ALA A 194 -5.23 -7.47 -19.68
C ALA A 194 -4.47 -6.66 -20.74
N SER A 195 -3.62 -7.32 -21.52
CA SER A 195 -2.84 -6.69 -22.60
C SER A 195 -3.73 -6.10 -23.70
N SER A 196 -4.86 -6.73 -24.01
CA SER A 196 -5.79 -6.21 -25.03
C SER A 196 -6.46 -4.92 -24.57
N VAL A 197 -6.80 -4.80 -23.28
CA VAL A 197 -7.34 -3.56 -22.70
C VAL A 197 -6.27 -2.47 -22.67
N VAL A 198 -5.05 -2.80 -22.24
CA VAL A 198 -3.91 -1.86 -22.24
C VAL A 198 -3.63 -1.33 -23.65
N ARG A 199 -3.66 -2.20 -24.68
CA ARG A 199 -3.47 -1.78 -26.07
C ARG A 199 -4.56 -0.79 -26.50
N LEU A 200 -5.82 -1.08 -26.18
CA LEU A 200 -6.93 -0.17 -26.47
C LEU A 200 -6.70 1.20 -25.80
N PHE A 201 -6.23 1.22 -24.56
CA PHE A 201 -5.95 2.46 -23.83
C PHE A 201 -4.81 3.27 -24.47
N ILE A 202 -3.77 2.59 -24.96
CA ILE A 202 -2.68 3.23 -25.72
C ILE A 202 -3.23 3.83 -27.02
N ASP A 203 -4.06 3.08 -27.76
CA ASP A 203 -4.69 3.54 -29.00
C ASP A 203 -5.60 4.77 -28.78
N GLN A 204 -6.14 4.93 -27.56
CA GLN A 204 -6.93 6.10 -27.15
C GLN A 204 -6.09 7.25 -26.58
N GLY A 205 -4.75 7.15 -26.62
CA GLY A 205 -3.84 8.24 -26.26
C GLY A 205 -3.29 8.20 -24.84
N ILE A 206 -3.57 7.15 -24.05
CA ILE A 206 -2.93 7.02 -22.75
C ILE A 206 -1.47 6.61 -22.94
N ILE A 207 -0.57 7.33 -22.25
CA ILE A 207 0.87 7.11 -22.35
C ILE A 207 1.22 5.71 -21.80
N ALA A 208 1.88 4.87 -22.62
CA ALA A 208 2.20 3.49 -22.27
C ALA A 208 2.95 3.34 -20.93
N LYS A 209 3.80 4.31 -20.58
CA LYS A 209 4.54 4.34 -19.30
C LYS A 209 3.63 4.33 -18.06
N ARG A 210 2.39 4.79 -18.18
CA ARG A 210 1.40 4.80 -17.10
C ARG A 210 0.66 3.48 -16.93
N LEU A 211 0.80 2.56 -17.89
CA LEU A 211 -0.01 1.35 -18.01
C LEU A 211 0.79 0.12 -17.62
N LYS A 212 0.18 -0.76 -16.85
CA LYS A 212 0.70 -2.07 -16.49
C LYS A 212 -0.38 -3.12 -16.76
N ALA A 213 -0.01 -4.23 -17.43
CA ALA A 213 -0.87 -5.38 -17.63
C ALA A 213 -0.39 -6.55 -16.77
N VAL A 214 -1.32 -7.17 -16.05
CA VAL A 214 -1.05 -8.30 -15.14
C VAL A 214 -2.04 -9.44 -15.43
N GLY A 215 -1.56 -10.65 -15.54
CA GLY A 215 -2.40 -11.84 -15.58
C GLY A 215 -2.34 -12.55 -14.24
N GLU A 216 -3.49 -12.76 -13.60
CA GLU A 216 -3.60 -13.37 -12.27
C GLU A 216 -4.16 -14.80 -12.33
N ALA A 217 -4.59 -15.27 -13.50
CA ALA A 217 -5.26 -16.54 -13.65
C ALA A 217 -6.41 -16.69 -12.63
N ASP A 218 -6.47 -17.78 -11.88
CA ASP A 218 -7.48 -18.07 -10.86
C ASP A 218 -6.98 -17.87 -9.41
N ASN A 219 -5.83 -17.18 -9.23
CA ASN A 219 -5.21 -17.05 -7.91
C ASN A 219 -5.90 -16.05 -6.97
N GLN A 220 -6.68 -15.12 -7.51
CA GLN A 220 -7.35 -14.09 -6.73
C GLN A 220 -8.88 -14.13 -6.94
N PRO A 221 -9.56 -15.16 -6.46
CA PRO A 221 -11.01 -15.26 -6.58
C PRO A 221 -11.70 -14.26 -5.63
N VAL A 222 -12.71 -13.54 -6.13
CA VAL A 222 -13.56 -12.64 -5.32
C VAL A 222 -14.57 -13.45 -4.51
N VAL A 223 -15.01 -14.58 -5.07
CA VAL A 223 -15.96 -15.51 -4.44
C VAL A 223 -15.48 -16.94 -4.66
N PRO A 224 -15.90 -17.92 -3.82
CA PRO A 224 -15.58 -19.33 -4.05
C PRO A 224 -16.02 -19.81 -5.43
N ASN A 225 -15.20 -20.66 -6.10
CA ASN A 225 -15.47 -21.17 -7.45
C ASN A 225 -16.45 -22.37 -7.47
N ASP A 226 -17.38 -22.44 -6.53
CA ASP A 226 -18.28 -23.56 -6.29
C ASP A 226 -19.47 -23.62 -7.28
N THR A 227 -20.05 -22.48 -7.63
CA THR A 227 -21.19 -22.38 -8.55
C THR A 227 -20.81 -21.74 -9.88
N PRO A 228 -21.56 -22.01 -10.97
CA PRO A 228 -21.35 -21.33 -12.26
C PRO A 228 -21.44 -19.79 -12.17
N GLU A 229 -22.36 -19.30 -11.32
CA GLU A 229 -22.59 -17.87 -11.09
C GLU A 229 -21.35 -17.24 -10.40
N ASN A 230 -20.81 -17.90 -9.39
CA ASN A 230 -19.62 -17.48 -8.69
C ASN A 230 -18.39 -17.50 -9.62
N ARG A 231 -18.23 -18.56 -10.42
CA ARG A 231 -17.19 -18.60 -11.44
C ARG A 231 -17.32 -17.46 -12.45
N ALA A 232 -18.55 -17.09 -12.85
CA ALA A 232 -18.77 -15.96 -13.74
C ALA A 232 -18.32 -14.62 -13.12
N ARG A 233 -18.44 -14.44 -11.80
CA ARG A 233 -17.93 -13.27 -11.08
C ARG A 233 -16.41 -13.26 -10.97
N ASN A 234 -15.78 -14.43 -10.87
CA ASN A 234 -14.32 -14.53 -10.84
C ASN A 234 -13.70 -14.25 -12.22
N ARG A 235 -14.40 -14.56 -13.32
CA ARG A 235 -13.97 -14.16 -14.67
C ARG A 235 -14.20 -12.68 -14.88
N ARG A 236 -13.20 -11.86 -14.56
CA ARG A 236 -13.26 -10.40 -14.60
C ARG A 236 -11.97 -9.79 -15.12
N VAL A 237 -12.05 -8.53 -15.49
CA VAL A 237 -10.90 -7.63 -15.65
C VAL A 237 -11.05 -6.52 -14.64
N THR A 238 -10.01 -6.29 -13.89
CA THR A 238 -9.92 -5.20 -12.91
C THR A 238 -9.02 -4.11 -13.48
N ILE A 239 -9.50 -2.89 -13.51
CA ILE A 239 -8.73 -1.71 -13.92
C ILE A 239 -8.59 -0.84 -12.68
N THR A 240 -7.38 -0.75 -12.14
CA THR A 240 -7.08 0.05 -10.96
C THR A 240 -6.34 1.31 -11.35
N VAL A 241 -6.97 2.46 -11.11
CA VAL A 241 -6.30 3.76 -11.19
C VAL A 241 -5.64 4.01 -9.84
N LEU A 242 -4.31 3.90 -9.83
CA LEU A 242 -3.54 3.93 -8.59
C LEU A 242 -3.51 5.34 -8.00
N SER A 243 -3.81 5.42 -6.71
CA SER A 243 -3.54 6.62 -5.95
C SER A 243 -2.02 6.81 -5.87
N PRO A 244 -1.49 8.01 -6.14
CA PRO A 244 -0.06 8.25 -5.92
C PRO A 244 0.31 7.91 -4.48
N GLU A 245 1.38 7.14 -4.30
CA GLU A 245 1.89 6.87 -2.96
C GLU A 245 2.14 8.19 -2.21
N PRO A 246 1.85 8.25 -0.90
CA PRO A 246 2.29 9.38 -0.08
C PRO A 246 3.80 9.54 -0.29
N GLU A 247 4.22 10.73 -0.67
CA GLU A 247 5.64 11.04 -0.86
C GLU A 247 6.39 10.59 0.40
N ALA A 248 7.35 9.67 0.24
CA ALA A 248 8.18 9.18 1.35
C ALA A 248 8.74 10.40 2.10
N GLU A 249 8.52 10.47 3.41
CA GLU A 249 8.97 11.59 4.21
C GLU A 249 10.48 11.79 4.01
N PRO A 250 10.94 12.95 3.54
CA PRO A 250 12.37 13.24 3.56
C PRO A 250 12.83 13.15 5.02
N ALA A 251 13.86 12.34 5.26
CA ALA A 251 14.44 12.17 6.58
C ALA A 251 14.65 13.55 7.23
N ILE A 252 14.11 13.75 8.42
CA ILE A 252 14.33 14.98 9.19
C ILE A 252 15.85 15.10 9.37
N PRO A 253 16.48 16.21 8.96
CA PRO A 253 17.89 16.43 9.23
C PRO A 253 18.10 16.27 10.74
N GLN A 254 18.93 15.32 11.12
CA GLN A 254 19.32 15.19 12.53
C GLN A 254 20.04 16.48 12.92
N SER A 255 19.64 17.06 14.07
CA SER A 255 20.29 18.25 14.58
C SER A 255 21.81 18.01 14.75
N PRO A 256 22.66 18.99 14.43
CA PRO A 256 24.12 18.84 14.45
C PRO A 256 24.72 18.63 15.86
N ASP A 257 23.92 18.58 16.90
CA ASP A 257 24.36 18.49 18.31
C ASP A 257 24.53 17.07 18.85
N GLN A 258 24.67 16.06 17.97
CA GLN A 258 25.03 14.69 18.39
C GLN A 258 26.34 14.24 17.73
N GLN A 259 27.42 15.00 17.94
CA GLN A 259 28.79 14.52 17.80
C GLN A 259 29.54 14.66 19.12
#